data_28829e3b442d5089fac265030398e5cc
#
_entry.id   28829e3b442d5089fac265030398e5cc
#
_cell.length_a   1.000
_cell.length_b   1.000
_cell.length_c   1.000
_cell.angle_alpha   90.00
_cell.angle_beta   90.00
_cell.angle_gamma   90.00
#
_symmetry.space_group_name_H-M   'P 1'
#
loop_
_entity.id
_entity.type
_entity.pdbx_description
1 polymer ?
#
loop_
_entity_poly.entity_id
_entity_poly.type
_entity_poly.pdbx_seq_one_letter_code
_entity_poly.pdbx_strand_id
1 'polypeptide(L)'
;MAGKRKAMDVSNMKVREDIASQLVEGADDSHEDSKAYIYNPGRFTWEVTIQGIICIVLAIMSIILIVRWNWPAGLMVAVCLVSLYGALKTFISKSYPSSVTITSKSISFSCYGSTVTYQLADLNDMRVREYPADLRMYIRMDGDTFLQGRYWIRGRWFSDGEELFKRICDLELKINPDSLKAQARRS
;
A
#
# COMPACT_ATOMS: atom_id res chain seq x y z
N MET A 1 -5.07 17.36 -56.53
CA MET A 1 -5.37 17.48 -55.07
C MET A 1 -4.89 16.25 -54.21
N ALA A 2 -4.22 15.27 -54.75
CA ALA A 2 -3.77 14.05 -54.05
C ALA A 2 -2.44 14.15 -53.27
N GLY A 3 -1.58 15.13 -53.58
CA GLY A 3 -0.25 15.25 -52.97
C GLY A 3 -0.21 15.79 -51.51
N LYS A 4 -1.22 16.60 -51.13
CA LYS A 4 -1.23 17.25 -49.82
C LYS A 4 -1.66 16.33 -48.67
N ARG A 5 -2.45 15.29 -48.95
CA ARG A 5 -2.87 14.28 -47.94
C ARG A 5 -1.76 13.34 -47.56
N LYS A 6 -0.85 12.97 -48.47
CA LYS A 6 0.24 12.04 -48.26
C LYS A 6 1.36 12.65 -47.39
N ALA A 7 1.62 13.97 -47.55
CA ALA A 7 2.62 14.68 -46.74
C ALA A 7 2.19 14.89 -45.28
N MET A 8 0.85 15.05 -45.04
CA MET A 8 0.28 15.25 -43.70
C MET A 8 0.27 13.94 -42.89
N ASP A 9 0.16 12.80 -43.57
CA ASP A 9 0.15 11.47 -42.94
C ASP A 9 1.55 11.05 -42.48
N VAL A 10 2.59 11.35 -43.27
CA VAL A 10 3.99 11.08 -42.92
C VAL A 10 4.48 11.95 -41.78
N SER A 11 4.02 13.22 -41.70
CA SER A 11 4.35 14.12 -40.59
C SER A 11 3.73 13.65 -39.24
N ASN A 12 2.49 13.19 -39.30
CA ASN A 12 1.82 12.64 -38.10
C ASN A 12 2.40 11.30 -37.64
N MET A 13 2.94 10.50 -38.56
CA MET A 13 3.60 9.24 -38.22
C MET A 13 4.97 9.49 -37.55
N LYS A 14 5.71 10.47 -38.01
CA LYS A 14 6.99 10.88 -37.44
C LYS A 14 6.85 11.47 -36.03
N VAL A 15 5.83 12.29 -35.82
CA VAL A 15 5.49 12.84 -34.50
C VAL A 15 5.06 11.73 -33.52
N ARG A 16 4.36 10.71 -34.00
CA ARG A 16 4.00 9.54 -33.16
C ARG A 16 5.21 8.68 -32.80
N GLU A 17 6.17 8.50 -33.71
CA GLU A 17 7.40 7.80 -33.46
C GLU A 17 8.29 8.57 -32.47
N ASP A 18 8.38 9.90 -32.59
CA ASP A 18 9.13 10.74 -31.65
C ASP A 18 8.49 10.77 -30.26
N ILE A 19 7.16 10.79 -30.17
CA ILE A 19 6.47 10.68 -28.88
C ILE A 19 6.63 9.27 -28.27
N ALA A 20 6.59 8.23 -29.11
CA ALA A 20 6.80 6.86 -28.65
C ALA A 20 8.24 6.63 -28.18
N SER A 21 9.25 7.19 -28.85
CA SER A 21 10.66 7.11 -28.42
C SER A 21 10.91 7.91 -27.14
N GLN A 22 10.31 9.09 -26.98
CA GLN A 22 10.39 9.87 -25.73
C GLN A 22 9.66 9.19 -24.55
N LEU A 23 8.56 8.48 -24.82
CA LEU A 23 7.87 7.68 -23.81
C LEU A 23 8.67 6.43 -23.41
N VAL A 24 9.39 5.83 -24.34
CA VAL A 24 10.30 4.70 -24.10
C VAL A 24 11.57 5.15 -23.38
N GLU A 25 12.18 6.28 -23.77
CA GLU A 25 13.34 6.87 -23.09
C GLU A 25 12.98 7.36 -21.66
N GLY A 26 11.80 7.96 -21.48
CA GLY A 26 11.30 8.36 -20.15
C GLY A 26 10.89 7.16 -19.27
N ALA A 27 10.62 6.00 -19.85
CA ALA A 27 10.34 4.76 -19.13
C ALA A 27 11.62 4.02 -18.70
N ASP A 28 12.71 4.17 -19.45
CA ASP A 28 13.96 3.45 -19.19
C ASP A 28 14.77 4.08 -18.04
N ASP A 29 14.73 5.41 -17.88
CA ASP A 29 15.38 6.12 -16.76
C ASP A 29 14.67 5.89 -15.40
N SER A 30 13.42 5.39 -15.40
CA SER A 30 12.68 5.06 -14.18
C SER A 30 12.86 3.62 -13.69
N HIS A 31 13.50 2.75 -14.50
CA HIS A 31 13.63 1.31 -14.20
C HIS A 31 14.87 0.94 -13.37
N GLU A 32 15.87 1.79 -13.28
CA GLU A 32 17.18 1.41 -12.72
C GLU A 32 17.24 1.31 -11.19
N ASP A 33 16.23 1.82 -10.47
CA ASP A 33 16.23 1.76 -8.98
C ASP A 33 14.86 1.42 -8.36
N SER A 34 13.93 0.84 -9.13
CA SER A 34 12.63 0.44 -8.63
C SER A 34 12.63 -1.04 -8.22
N LYS A 35 12.49 -1.32 -6.93
CA LYS A 35 12.32 -2.68 -6.42
C LYS A 35 10.91 -2.90 -5.87
N ALA A 36 10.23 -3.90 -6.43
CA ALA A 36 8.91 -4.33 -5.98
C ALA A 36 9.04 -5.54 -5.04
N TYR A 37 8.45 -5.43 -3.87
CA TYR A 37 8.34 -6.48 -2.87
C TYR A 37 6.91 -7.00 -2.87
N ILE A 38 6.73 -8.29 -3.09
CA ILE A 38 5.42 -8.92 -3.25
C ILE A 38 5.14 -9.81 -2.05
N TYR A 39 3.97 -9.65 -1.44
CA TYR A 39 3.48 -10.53 -0.38
C TYR A 39 3.13 -11.90 -0.97
N ASN A 40 3.45 -12.98 -0.27
CA ASN A 40 3.06 -14.33 -0.69
C ASN A 40 1.53 -14.43 -0.84
N PRO A 41 1.00 -14.67 -2.07
CA PRO A 41 -0.44 -14.57 -2.34
C PRO A 41 -1.28 -15.55 -1.51
N GLY A 42 -0.78 -16.74 -1.27
CA GLY A 42 -1.47 -17.73 -0.43
C GLY A 42 -1.60 -17.28 1.02
N ARG A 43 -0.53 -16.72 1.58
CA ARG A 43 -0.55 -16.18 2.96
C ARG A 43 -1.38 -14.91 3.07
N PHE A 44 -1.32 -14.04 2.06
CA PHE A 44 -2.15 -12.84 2.02
C PHE A 44 -3.65 -13.18 2.07
N THR A 45 -4.07 -14.15 1.25
CA THR A 45 -5.45 -14.62 1.23
C THR A 45 -5.87 -15.16 2.59
N TRP A 46 -5.05 -16.02 3.22
CA TRP A 46 -5.35 -16.60 4.53
C TRP A 46 -5.38 -15.57 5.66
N GLU A 47 -4.36 -14.74 5.77
CA GLU A 47 -4.18 -13.88 6.92
C GLU A 47 -4.95 -12.55 6.83
N VAL A 48 -5.24 -12.08 5.62
CA VAL A 48 -5.90 -10.79 5.40
C VAL A 48 -7.30 -10.97 4.87
N THR A 49 -7.45 -11.65 3.73
CA THR A 49 -8.74 -11.74 3.04
C THR A 49 -9.76 -12.60 3.82
N ILE A 50 -9.34 -13.80 4.26
CA ILE A 50 -10.24 -14.69 5.02
C ILE A 50 -10.63 -14.06 6.35
N GLN A 51 -9.69 -13.42 7.06
CA GLN A 51 -10.00 -12.70 8.30
C GLN A 51 -11.05 -11.61 8.08
N GLY A 52 -10.93 -10.84 7.00
CA GLY A 52 -11.91 -9.83 6.63
C GLY A 52 -13.29 -10.42 6.33
N ILE A 53 -13.34 -11.55 5.61
CA ILE A 53 -14.59 -12.28 5.31
C ILE A 53 -15.24 -12.79 6.59
N ILE A 54 -14.47 -13.38 7.50
CA ILE A 54 -14.97 -13.83 8.81
C ILE A 54 -15.62 -12.66 9.57
N CYS A 55 -15.01 -11.48 9.56
CA CYS A 55 -15.59 -10.31 10.18
C CYS A 55 -16.94 -9.93 9.55
N ILE A 56 -17.10 -10.00 8.24
CA ILE A 56 -18.37 -9.74 7.56
C ILE A 56 -19.43 -10.75 7.97
N VAL A 57 -19.07 -12.04 7.99
CA VAL A 57 -19.99 -13.13 8.39
C VAL A 57 -20.43 -12.94 9.84
N LEU A 58 -19.51 -12.62 10.76
CA LEU A 58 -19.83 -12.37 12.16
C LEU A 58 -20.76 -11.15 12.35
N ALA A 59 -20.56 -10.09 11.58
CA ALA A 59 -21.44 -8.92 11.61
C ALA A 59 -22.87 -9.29 11.20
N ILE A 60 -23.02 -10.03 10.08
CA ILE A 60 -24.33 -10.50 9.59
C ILE A 60 -24.98 -11.45 10.59
N MET A 61 -24.23 -12.42 11.12
CA MET A 61 -24.73 -13.36 12.12
C MET A 61 -25.20 -12.67 13.39
N SER A 62 -24.48 -11.65 13.86
CA SER A 62 -24.87 -10.87 15.04
C SER A 62 -26.24 -10.21 14.86
N ILE A 63 -26.51 -9.66 13.67
CA ILE A 63 -27.81 -9.06 13.34
C ILE A 63 -28.93 -10.13 13.35
N ILE A 64 -28.68 -11.27 12.73
CA ILE A 64 -29.64 -12.38 12.67
C ILE A 64 -29.97 -12.89 14.09
N LEU A 65 -28.96 -13.03 14.94
CA LEU A 65 -29.16 -13.52 16.33
C LEU A 65 -30.03 -12.54 17.17
N ILE A 66 -29.86 -11.23 16.98
CA ILE A 66 -30.71 -10.22 17.62
C ILE A 66 -32.15 -10.38 17.15
N VAL A 67 -32.37 -10.41 15.84
CA VAL A 67 -33.71 -10.35 15.24
C VAL A 67 -34.48 -11.66 15.40
N ARG A 68 -33.79 -12.80 15.25
CA ARG A 68 -34.44 -14.12 15.19
C ARG A 68 -34.53 -14.83 16.53
N TRP A 69 -33.54 -14.69 17.40
CA TRP A 69 -33.42 -15.51 18.62
C TRP A 69 -33.38 -14.69 19.91
N ASN A 70 -33.67 -13.40 19.84
CA ASN A 70 -33.77 -12.50 21.00
C ASN A 70 -32.57 -12.60 21.96
N TRP A 71 -31.35 -12.77 21.39
CA TRP A 71 -30.12 -12.78 22.17
C TRP A 71 -29.84 -11.41 22.81
N PRO A 72 -29.00 -11.31 23.85
CA PRO A 72 -28.70 -10.06 24.51
C PRO A 72 -28.22 -9.00 23.53
N ALA A 73 -29.06 -8.02 23.22
CA ALA A 73 -28.84 -7.03 22.18
C ALA A 73 -27.52 -6.26 22.38
N GLY A 74 -27.19 -5.90 23.64
CA GLY A 74 -25.96 -5.15 23.92
C GLY A 74 -24.68 -5.89 23.54
N LEU A 75 -24.61 -7.21 23.81
CA LEU A 75 -23.44 -8.04 23.43
C LEU A 75 -23.33 -8.17 21.91
N MET A 76 -24.45 -8.44 21.23
CA MET A 76 -24.45 -8.65 19.78
C MET A 76 -24.15 -7.36 19.01
N VAL A 77 -24.63 -6.22 19.49
CA VAL A 77 -24.26 -4.91 18.93
C VAL A 77 -22.77 -4.66 19.07
N ALA A 78 -22.16 -4.96 20.22
CA ALA A 78 -20.72 -4.82 20.41
C ALA A 78 -19.93 -5.72 19.44
N VAL A 79 -20.33 -6.99 19.28
CA VAL A 79 -19.72 -7.92 18.31
C VAL A 79 -19.87 -7.40 16.88
N CYS A 80 -21.04 -6.90 16.50
CA CYS A 80 -21.31 -6.34 15.19
C CYS A 80 -20.40 -5.13 14.90
N LEU A 81 -20.26 -4.20 15.83
CA LEU A 81 -19.42 -3.00 15.67
C LEU A 81 -17.93 -3.36 15.53
N VAL A 82 -17.43 -4.27 16.36
CA VAL A 82 -16.03 -4.73 16.27
C VAL A 82 -15.77 -5.45 14.94
N SER A 83 -16.72 -6.30 14.53
CA SER A 83 -16.61 -7.03 13.26
C SER A 83 -16.69 -6.09 12.05
N LEU A 84 -17.59 -5.12 12.08
CA LEU A 84 -17.71 -4.10 11.04
C LEU A 84 -16.42 -3.26 10.95
N TYR A 85 -15.86 -2.85 12.09
CA TYR A 85 -14.58 -2.15 12.13
C TYR A 85 -13.44 -2.99 11.50
N GLY A 86 -13.37 -4.30 11.82
CA GLY A 86 -12.41 -5.22 11.23
C GLY A 86 -12.53 -5.31 9.71
N ALA A 87 -13.76 -5.45 9.21
CA ALA A 87 -14.05 -5.49 7.77
C ALA A 87 -13.67 -4.17 7.06
N LEU A 88 -14.06 -3.02 7.63
CA LEU A 88 -13.69 -1.70 7.11
C LEU A 88 -12.17 -1.53 7.03
N LYS A 89 -11.45 -1.92 8.08
CA LYS A 89 -9.99 -1.82 8.13
C LYS A 89 -9.32 -2.71 7.08
N THR A 90 -9.87 -3.88 6.80
CA THR A 90 -9.30 -4.81 5.84
C THR A 90 -9.56 -4.38 4.40
N PHE A 91 -10.81 -4.06 4.06
CA PHE A 91 -11.21 -3.85 2.67
C PHE A 91 -11.22 -2.38 2.23
N ILE A 92 -11.59 -1.46 3.11
CA ILE A 92 -11.71 -0.03 2.78
C ILE A 92 -10.42 0.71 3.07
N SER A 93 -9.88 0.56 4.29
CA SER A 93 -8.65 1.25 4.70
C SER A 93 -7.39 0.71 3.99
N LYS A 94 -7.46 -0.51 3.41
CA LYS A 94 -6.35 -1.16 2.69
C LYS A 94 -5.04 -1.11 3.47
N SER A 95 -5.14 -1.24 4.79
CA SER A 95 -4.00 -1.14 5.70
C SER A 95 -2.97 -2.28 5.57
N TYR A 96 -3.29 -3.31 4.81
CA TYR A 96 -2.43 -4.47 4.57
C TYR A 96 -2.06 -4.55 3.09
N PRO A 97 -0.92 -3.94 2.68
CA PRO A 97 -0.52 -3.96 1.28
C PRO A 97 -0.12 -5.37 0.83
N SER A 98 -0.54 -5.74 -0.38
CA SER A 98 -0.13 -6.98 -1.05
C SER A 98 1.19 -6.83 -1.80
N SER A 99 1.57 -5.60 -2.15
CA SER A 99 2.89 -5.29 -2.68
C SER A 99 3.34 -3.89 -2.26
N VAL A 100 4.64 -3.74 -2.12
CA VAL A 100 5.31 -2.46 -1.83
C VAL A 100 6.37 -2.25 -2.89
N THR A 101 6.32 -1.12 -3.58
CA THR A 101 7.34 -0.73 -4.56
C THR A 101 8.07 0.49 -4.04
N ILE A 102 9.38 0.39 -3.95
CA ILE A 102 10.26 1.48 -3.52
C ILE A 102 11.11 1.88 -4.70
N THR A 103 11.03 3.16 -5.04
CA THR A 103 11.83 3.81 -6.07
C THR A 103 12.70 4.89 -5.41
N SER A 104 13.71 5.39 -6.10
CA SER A 104 14.53 6.52 -5.62
C SER A 104 13.71 7.78 -5.26
N LYS A 105 12.55 7.98 -5.88
CA LYS A 105 11.70 9.17 -5.75
C LYS A 105 10.36 8.94 -5.05
N SER A 106 9.89 7.67 -4.95
CA SER A 106 8.56 7.37 -4.44
C SER A 106 8.48 6.04 -3.71
N ILE A 107 7.47 5.91 -2.85
CA ILE A 107 7.05 4.64 -2.25
C ILE A 107 5.59 4.39 -2.58
N SER A 108 5.28 3.20 -3.07
CA SER A 108 3.92 2.82 -3.48
C SER A 108 3.46 1.58 -2.71
N PHE A 109 2.22 1.64 -2.24
CA PHE A 109 1.54 0.53 -1.57
C PHE A 109 0.36 0.07 -2.41
N SER A 110 0.36 -1.19 -2.84
CA SER A 110 -0.75 -1.77 -3.60
C SER A 110 -1.55 -2.75 -2.74
N CYS A 111 -2.86 -2.66 -2.81
CA CYS A 111 -3.77 -3.56 -2.13
C CYS A 111 -5.07 -3.71 -2.92
N TYR A 112 -5.50 -4.95 -3.21
CA TYR A 112 -6.73 -5.25 -3.94
C TYR A 112 -6.90 -4.44 -5.23
N GLY A 113 -5.84 -4.33 -6.06
CA GLY A 113 -5.87 -3.61 -7.34
C GLY A 113 -5.85 -2.09 -7.25
N SER A 114 -5.73 -1.53 -6.05
CA SER A 114 -5.56 -0.08 -5.85
C SER A 114 -4.16 0.20 -5.35
N THR A 115 -3.49 1.17 -5.96
CA THR A 115 -2.14 1.60 -5.59
C THR A 115 -2.20 3.04 -5.08
N VAL A 116 -1.55 3.27 -3.95
CA VAL A 116 -1.33 4.61 -3.39
C VAL A 116 0.15 4.89 -3.44
N THR A 117 0.53 5.97 -4.10
CA THR A 117 1.93 6.38 -4.27
C THR A 117 2.18 7.67 -3.50
N TYR A 118 3.26 7.67 -2.74
CA TYR A 118 3.76 8.83 -2.01
C TYR A 118 5.09 9.26 -2.64
N GLN A 119 5.18 10.52 -3.05
CA GLN A 119 6.44 11.09 -3.51
C GLN A 119 7.31 11.43 -2.29
N LEU A 120 8.56 10.98 -2.29
CA LEU A 120 9.46 11.19 -1.14
C LEU A 120 9.80 12.68 -0.94
N ALA A 121 9.74 13.48 -2.01
CA ALA A 121 9.97 14.91 -1.96
C ALA A 121 8.83 15.69 -1.24
N ASP A 122 7.61 15.15 -1.28
CA ASP A 122 6.42 15.79 -0.71
C ASP A 122 6.10 15.30 0.71
N LEU A 123 6.83 14.27 1.20
CA LEU A 123 6.63 13.70 2.52
C LEU A 123 7.34 14.53 3.59
N ASN A 124 6.56 15.17 4.45
CA ASN A 124 7.10 15.93 5.60
C ASN A 124 7.31 15.05 6.84
N ASP A 125 6.51 14.00 7.02
CA ASP A 125 6.62 13.09 8.18
C ASP A 125 6.30 11.65 7.76
N MET A 126 7.16 10.73 8.15
CA MET A 126 6.95 9.29 8.02
C MET A 126 7.37 8.63 9.32
N ARG A 127 6.47 7.89 9.96
CA ARG A 127 6.76 7.21 11.22
C ARG A 127 6.66 5.70 11.06
N VAL A 128 7.70 5.01 11.47
CA VAL A 128 7.75 3.56 11.43
C VAL A 128 7.91 3.01 12.85
N ARG A 129 6.97 2.18 13.27
CA ARG A 129 7.12 1.35 14.48
C ARG A 129 7.62 -0.02 14.07
N GLU A 130 8.79 -0.36 14.53
CA GLU A 130 9.47 -1.60 14.22
C GLU A 130 9.18 -2.67 15.27
N TYR A 131 8.97 -3.90 14.80
CA TYR A 131 8.87 -5.11 15.61
C TYR A 131 9.84 -6.15 15.01
N PRO A 132 11.16 -6.03 15.33
CA PRO A 132 12.22 -6.80 14.66
C PRO A 132 12.05 -8.32 14.81
N ALA A 133 11.55 -8.78 15.96
CA ALA A 133 11.37 -10.21 16.24
C ALA A 133 10.49 -10.93 15.19
N ASP A 134 9.50 -10.24 14.65
CA ASP A 134 8.55 -10.78 13.66
C ASP A 134 8.72 -10.15 12.27
N LEU A 135 9.72 -9.30 12.06
CA LEU A 135 9.88 -8.46 10.87
C LEU A 135 8.58 -7.71 10.53
N ARG A 136 7.83 -7.30 11.56
CA ARG A 136 6.62 -6.50 11.39
C ARG A 136 6.94 -5.03 11.55
N MET A 137 6.25 -4.22 10.78
CA MET A 137 6.29 -2.77 10.92
C MET A 137 4.91 -2.16 10.74
N TYR A 138 4.69 -1.08 11.45
CA TYR A 138 3.54 -0.21 11.29
C TYR A 138 4.04 1.13 10.77
N ILE A 139 3.58 1.50 9.58
CA ILE A 139 3.98 2.72 8.88
C ILE A 139 2.81 3.69 8.93
N ARG A 140 3.13 4.92 9.27
CA ARG A 140 2.23 6.06 9.22
C ARG A 140 2.83 7.12 8.32
N MET A 141 2.12 7.48 7.26
CA MET A 141 2.51 8.51 6.31
C MET A 141 1.93 9.87 6.71
N ASP A 142 2.59 10.94 6.30
CA ASP A 142 2.08 12.30 6.45
C ASP A 142 0.70 12.46 5.79
N GLY A 143 -0.16 13.29 6.41
CA GLY A 143 -1.54 13.46 5.94
C GLY A 143 -2.44 12.25 6.18
N ASP A 144 -2.06 11.33 7.10
CA ASP A 144 -2.87 10.16 7.43
C ASP A 144 -4.26 10.54 7.94
N THR A 145 -5.24 9.83 7.43
CA THR A 145 -6.61 9.87 7.95
C THR A 145 -6.93 8.56 8.67
N PHE A 146 -8.10 8.48 9.27
CA PHE A 146 -8.55 7.22 9.91
C PHE A 146 -8.55 6.03 8.94
N LEU A 147 -8.78 6.28 7.64
CA LEU A 147 -8.91 5.24 6.61
C LEU A 147 -7.73 5.15 5.64
N GLN A 148 -6.78 6.10 5.65
CA GLN A 148 -5.68 6.14 4.69
C GLN A 148 -4.36 6.53 5.37
N GLY A 149 -3.24 6.17 4.75
CA GLY A 149 -1.91 6.56 5.21
C GLY A 149 -1.35 5.68 6.34
N ARG A 150 -2.01 4.58 6.70
CA ARG A 150 -1.60 3.67 7.77
C ARG A 150 -1.45 2.26 7.25
N TYR A 151 -0.22 1.73 7.28
CA TYR A 151 0.10 0.44 6.70
C TYR A 151 0.74 -0.50 7.72
N TRP A 152 0.27 -1.76 7.73
CA TRP A 152 0.87 -2.86 8.47
C TRP A 152 1.58 -3.78 7.50
N ILE A 153 2.88 -3.92 7.63
CA ILE A 153 3.71 -4.79 6.81
C ILE A 153 4.23 -5.93 7.67
N ARG A 154 4.08 -7.16 7.19
CA ARG A 154 4.67 -8.36 7.77
C ARG A 154 5.79 -8.82 6.84
N GLY A 155 7.00 -8.28 7.03
CA GLY A 155 8.16 -8.54 6.16
C GLY A 155 8.44 -10.02 5.96
N ARG A 156 8.19 -10.85 6.97
CA ARG A 156 8.40 -12.30 6.89
C ARG A 156 7.70 -12.99 5.70
N TRP A 157 6.63 -12.40 5.18
CA TRP A 157 5.84 -12.96 4.08
C TRP A 157 6.03 -12.26 2.75
N PHE A 158 6.86 -11.22 2.73
CA PHE A 158 7.26 -10.53 1.50
C PHE A 158 8.49 -11.21 0.88
N SER A 159 8.61 -11.13 -0.45
CA SER A 159 9.87 -11.39 -1.11
C SER A 159 10.92 -10.44 -0.55
N ASP A 160 12.09 -10.94 -0.20
CA ASP A 160 13.18 -10.14 0.39
C ASP A 160 12.74 -9.25 1.57
N GLY A 161 11.94 -9.82 2.48
CA GLY A 161 11.31 -9.07 3.57
C GLY A 161 12.28 -8.38 4.53
N GLU A 162 13.49 -8.92 4.74
CA GLU A 162 14.55 -8.28 5.54
C GLU A 162 15.08 -7.03 4.84
N GLU A 163 15.28 -7.09 3.54
CA GLU A 163 15.71 -5.93 2.77
C GLU A 163 14.64 -4.85 2.74
N LEU A 164 13.37 -5.25 2.53
CA LEU A 164 12.22 -4.34 2.62
C LEU A 164 12.20 -3.63 3.98
N PHE A 165 12.38 -4.39 5.07
CA PHE A 165 12.40 -3.86 6.42
C PHE A 165 13.50 -2.81 6.57
N LYS A 166 14.73 -3.13 6.16
CA LYS A 166 15.87 -2.22 6.22
C LYS A 166 15.65 -0.96 5.38
N ARG A 167 15.22 -1.10 4.11
CA ARG A 167 14.99 0.04 3.22
C ARG A 167 13.94 1.02 3.76
N ILE A 168 12.84 0.50 4.34
CA ILE A 168 11.81 1.36 4.95
C ILE A 168 12.35 2.10 6.17
N CYS A 169 13.14 1.44 7.01
CA CYS A 169 13.78 2.09 8.16
C CYS A 169 14.79 3.17 7.71
N ASP A 170 15.54 2.91 6.66
CA ASP A 170 16.50 3.88 6.12
C ASP A 170 15.78 5.09 5.49
N LEU A 171 14.61 4.87 4.84
CA LEU A 171 13.76 5.94 4.33
C LEU A 171 13.21 6.82 5.47
N GLU A 172 12.72 6.21 6.57
CA GLU A 172 12.26 6.97 7.73
C GLU A 172 13.35 7.91 8.26
N LEU A 173 14.60 7.41 8.38
CA LEU A 173 15.73 8.19 8.86
C LEU A 173 16.14 9.31 7.90
N LYS A 174 15.96 9.11 6.59
CA LYS A 174 16.21 10.16 5.59
C LYS A 174 15.15 11.26 5.64
N ILE A 175 13.88 10.90 5.84
CA ILE A 175 12.76 11.85 5.89
C ILE A 175 12.77 12.61 7.23
N ASN A 176 13.08 11.92 8.35
CA ASN A 176 13.06 12.49 9.70
C ASN A 176 14.47 12.46 10.36
N PRO A 177 15.45 13.22 9.86
CA PRO A 177 16.84 13.19 10.35
C PRO A 177 16.98 13.67 11.80
N ASP A 178 16.06 14.48 12.29
CA ASP A 178 16.06 15.08 13.63
C ASP A 178 15.27 14.26 14.67
N SER A 179 14.73 13.10 14.26
CA SER A 179 14.00 12.23 15.18
C SER A 179 14.93 11.65 16.26
N LEU A 180 14.41 11.46 17.49
CA LEU A 180 15.15 10.79 18.58
C LEU A 180 15.71 9.43 18.15
N LYS A 181 15.00 8.73 17.27
CA LYS A 181 15.41 7.44 16.71
C LYS A 181 16.63 7.58 15.80
N ALA A 182 16.67 8.64 14.97
CA ALA A 182 17.82 8.93 14.12
C ALA A 182 19.06 9.31 14.95
N GLN A 183 18.85 10.10 16.01
CA GLN A 183 19.92 10.47 16.94
C GLN A 183 20.48 9.25 17.68
N ALA A 184 19.63 8.35 18.18
CA ALA A 184 20.03 7.13 18.88
C ALA A 184 20.80 6.13 18.00
N ARG A 185 20.61 6.16 16.67
CA ARG A 185 21.35 5.30 15.74
C ARG A 185 22.69 5.90 15.30
N ARG A 186 22.92 7.20 15.53
CA ARG A 186 24.19 7.89 15.25
C ARG A 186 25.15 7.89 16.43
N SER A 187 24.65 7.69 17.65
CA SER A 187 25.44 7.55 18.89
C SER A 187 25.96 6.12 19.05
#